data_2f1792e0bbb99950c65df65e42de0923
#
_entry.id   2f1792e0bbb99950c65df65e42de0923
#
_cell.length_a   1.000
_cell.length_b   1.000
_cell.length_c   1.000
_cell.angle_alpha   90.00
_cell.angle_beta   90.00
_cell.angle_gamma   90.00
#
_symmetry.space_group_name_H-M   'P 1'
#
loop_
_entity.id
_entity.type
_entity.pdbx_description
1 polymer ?
#
loop_
_entity_poly.entity_id
_entity_poly.type
_entity_poly.pdbx_seq_one_letter_code
_entity_poly.pdbx_strand_id
1 'polypeptide(L)'
;IFIDFKNDLLDKWYNANSKHFEKVYDEKFQKESSIYFNTPSGFAKFLFLHSFSHYFINAMSFVCGYNSASLRERIYFSEDAAHKMNATLIMTSAGDSESSLGGLAYYGQIEQFLNIFKSTIDKLKICSNDPICGEQKPHDKKINYAACYSCLLLPETSCEFNNNYLDRNCLVGDGDGINSVKGFFVMNEK
;
A
#
# COMPACT_ATOMS: atom_id res chain seq x y z
N ILE A 1 -2.44 -8.61 12.32
CA ILE A 1 -1.00 -8.52 11.97
C ILE A 1 -0.61 -7.05 11.96
N PHE A 2 0.36 -6.67 12.80
CA PHE A 2 0.93 -5.32 12.82
C PHE A 2 2.30 -5.32 12.14
N ILE A 3 2.50 -4.40 11.21
CA ILE A 3 3.71 -4.30 10.39
C ILE A 3 4.22 -2.87 10.49
N ASP A 4 5.44 -2.72 11.05
CA ASP A 4 6.13 -1.43 11.18
C ASP A 4 7.29 -1.37 10.19
N PHE A 5 7.31 -0.32 9.39
CA PHE A 5 8.34 -0.10 8.37
C PHE A 5 9.45 0.81 8.90
N LYS A 6 10.70 0.39 8.71
CA LYS A 6 11.86 1.18 9.12
C LYS A 6 11.90 2.52 8.39
N ASN A 7 11.97 3.59 9.18
CA ASN A 7 11.98 4.95 8.68
C ASN A 7 13.11 5.23 7.69
N ASP A 8 14.33 4.74 7.98
CA ASP A 8 15.51 4.91 7.14
C ASP A 8 15.34 4.29 5.74
N LEU A 9 14.65 3.14 5.64
CA LEU A 9 14.37 2.49 4.37
C LEU A 9 13.32 3.27 3.57
N LEU A 10 12.27 3.77 4.23
CA LEU A 10 11.26 4.61 3.57
C LEU A 10 11.83 5.96 3.15
N ASP A 11 12.68 6.57 3.98
CA ASP A 11 13.36 7.83 3.64
C ASP A 11 14.29 7.63 2.44
N LYS A 12 15.05 6.54 2.39
CA LYS A 12 15.90 6.18 1.24
C LYS A 12 15.08 5.97 -0.04
N TRP A 13 13.97 5.25 0.06
CA TRP A 13 13.07 5.04 -1.07
C TRP A 13 12.45 6.34 -1.57
N TYR A 14 11.95 7.19 -0.66
CA TYR A 14 11.42 8.50 -1.02
C TYR A 14 12.49 9.35 -1.72
N ASN A 15 13.68 9.44 -1.17
CA ASN A 15 14.77 10.25 -1.76
C ASN A 15 15.12 9.80 -3.19
N ALA A 16 15.05 8.50 -3.47
CA ALA A 16 15.28 7.97 -4.82
C ALA A 16 14.15 8.30 -5.81
N ASN A 17 12.97 8.70 -5.32
CA ASN A 17 11.76 9.01 -6.07
C ASN A 17 11.28 10.46 -5.86
N SER A 18 12.04 11.31 -5.17
CA SER A 18 11.60 12.63 -4.68
C SER A 18 11.06 13.52 -5.78
N LYS A 19 11.73 13.59 -6.92
CA LYS A 19 11.30 14.41 -8.07
C LYS A 19 9.90 14.05 -8.57
N HIS A 20 9.57 12.76 -8.57
CA HIS A 20 8.26 12.29 -8.97
C HIS A 20 7.20 12.72 -7.94
N PHE A 21 7.44 12.43 -6.66
CA PHE A 21 6.45 12.72 -5.61
C PHE A 21 6.28 14.21 -5.31
N GLU A 22 7.35 15.00 -5.42
CA GLU A 22 7.27 16.46 -5.33
C GLU A 22 6.38 17.02 -6.44
N LYS A 23 6.62 16.63 -7.70
CA LYS A 23 5.79 17.05 -8.83
C LYS A 23 4.33 16.67 -8.64
N VAL A 24 4.06 15.42 -8.27
CA VAL A 24 2.70 14.90 -8.06
C VAL A 24 1.99 15.63 -6.91
N TYR A 25 2.71 15.85 -5.82
CA TYR A 25 2.19 16.57 -4.65
C TYR A 25 1.82 18.00 -5.00
N ASP A 26 2.69 18.72 -5.68
CA ASP A 26 2.45 20.09 -6.12
C ASP A 26 1.26 20.20 -7.08
N GLU A 27 1.12 19.28 -8.03
CA GLU A 27 0.01 19.27 -8.96
C GLU A 27 -1.35 19.04 -8.28
N LYS A 28 -1.40 18.26 -7.19
CA LYS A 28 -2.66 17.83 -6.55
C LYS A 28 -3.01 18.61 -5.29
N PHE A 29 -2.02 18.99 -4.48
CA PHE A 29 -2.24 19.51 -3.13
C PHE A 29 -1.87 20.98 -2.94
N GLN A 30 -1.49 21.71 -3.99
CA GLN A 30 -1.21 23.17 -3.90
C GLN A 30 -2.37 23.98 -3.34
N LYS A 31 -3.61 23.49 -3.48
CA LYS A 31 -4.84 24.21 -3.07
C LYS A 31 -5.60 23.57 -1.92
N GLU A 32 -5.29 22.35 -1.57
CA GLU A 32 -6.02 21.58 -0.54
C GLU A 32 -5.02 20.87 0.37
N SER A 33 -5.03 21.20 1.66
CA SER A 33 -4.26 20.45 2.65
C SER A 33 -4.93 19.10 2.93
N SER A 34 -4.16 18.02 2.97
CA SER A 34 -4.63 16.74 3.49
C SER A 34 -4.54 16.75 5.02
N ILE A 35 -5.48 16.08 5.68
CA ILE A 35 -5.40 15.83 7.13
C ILE A 35 -4.43 14.70 7.46
N TYR A 36 -4.00 13.93 6.47
CA TYR A 36 -3.17 12.74 6.67
C TYR A 36 -1.68 13.01 6.45
N PHE A 37 -1.33 13.98 5.61
CA PHE A 37 0.06 14.32 5.25
C PHE A 37 0.16 15.78 4.81
N ASN A 38 1.30 16.42 5.09
CA ASN A 38 1.53 17.83 4.80
C ASN A 38 2.78 18.08 3.96
N THR A 39 3.46 17.03 3.54
CA THR A 39 4.70 17.10 2.76
C THR A 39 4.67 16.10 1.61
N PRO A 40 5.45 16.32 0.52
CA PRO A 40 5.62 15.31 -0.53
C PRO A 40 6.13 13.97 0.00
N SER A 41 7.01 13.99 1.01
CA SER A 41 7.50 12.78 1.69
C SER A 41 6.38 12.05 2.42
N GLY A 42 5.56 12.79 3.15
CA GLY A 42 4.41 12.24 3.86
C GLY A 42 3.39 11.62 2.91
N PHE A 43 3.08 12.31 1.83
CA PHE A 43 2.22 11.78 0.78
C PHE A 43 2.75 10.45 0.21
N ALA A 44 4.03 10.40 -0.17
CA ALA A 44 4.64 9.21 -0.74
C ALA A 44 4.60 8.01 0.24
N LYS A 45 4.95 8.25 1.50
CA LYS A 45 4.95 7.20 2.55
C LYS A 45 3.54 6.72 2.87
N PHE A 46 2.57 7.65 2.95
CA PHE A 46 1.17 7.29 3.15
C PHE A 46 0.65 6.44 2.00
N LEU A 47 0.92 6.85 0.75
CA LEU A 47 0.58 6.10 -0.46
C LEU A 47 1.18 4.69 -0.45
N PHE A 48 2.45 4.56 -0.05
CA PHE A 48 3.12 3.28 0.12
C PHE A 48 2.44 2.40 1.17
N LEU A 49 2.21 2.91 2.38
CA LEU A 49 1.60 2.15 3.49
C LEU A 49 0.21 1.64 3.13
N HIS A 50 -0.60 2.50 2.52
CA HIS A 50 -1.95 2.17 2.11
C HIS A 50 -1.95 1.12 0.98
N SER A 51 -1.12 1.32 -0.05
CA SER A 51 -0.97 0.35 -1.14
C SER A 51 -0.46 -1.01 -0.64
N PHE A 52 0.47 -1.01 0.32
CA PHE A 52 0.94 -2.24 0.95
C PHE A 52 -0.17 -2.97 1.72
N SER A 53 -1.00 -2.24 2.49
CA SER A 53 -2.12 -2.82 3.22
C SER A 53 -3.09 -3.52 2.29
N HIS A 54 -3.48 -2.87 1.20
CA HIS A 54 -4.36 -3.42 0.18
C HIS A 54 -3.78 -4.65 -0.49
N TYR A 55 -2.50 -4.55 -0.91
CA TYR A 55 -1.78 -5.70 -1.44
C TYR A 55 -1.81 -6.89 -0.49
N PHE A 56 -1.49 -6.66 0.79
CA PHE A 56 -1.36 -7.75 1.75
C PHE A 56 -2.71 -8.38 2.10
N ILE A 57 -3.80 -7.59 2.19
CA ILE A 57 -5.16 -8.12 2.33
C ILE A 57 -5.52 -9.00 1.12
N ASN A 58 -5.24 -8.56 -0.11
CA ASN A 58 -5.48 -9.35 -1.31
C ASN A 58 -4.63 -10.63 -1.32
N ALA A 59 -3.36 -10.54 -0.90
CA ALA A 59 -2.48 -11.71 -0.78
C ALA A 59 -3.01 -12.73 0.24
N MET A 60 -3.48 -12.26 1.41
CA MET A 60 -4.12 -13.11 2.43
C MET A 60 -5.40 -13.76 1.90
N SER A 61 -6.23 -13.03 1.17
CA SER A 61 -7.43 -13.57 0.55
C SER A 61 -7.09 -14.68 -0.47
N PHE A 62 -6.06 -14.44 -1.28
CA PHE A 62 -5.66 -15.38 -2.34
C PHE A 62 -4.99 -16.65 -1.79
N VAL A 63 -4.06 -16.51 -0.83
CA VAL A 63 -3.23 -17.63 -0.33
C VAL A 63 -3.91 -18.38 0.80
N CYS A 64 -4.61 -17.66 1.69
CA CYS A 64 -5.15 -18.20 2.93
C CYS A 64 -6.67 -18.41 2.89
N GLY A 65 -7.33 -18.01 1.80
CA GLY A 65 -8.78 -18.17 1.63
C GLY A 65 -9.62 -17.21 2.46
N TYR A 66 -9.04 -16.12 2.98
CA TYR A 66 -9.83 -15.10 3.64
C TYR A 66 -10.72 -14.37 2.65
N ASN A 67 -11.97 -14.09 3.04
CA ASN A 67 -12.77 -13.11 2.31
C ASN A 67 -12.17 -11.72 2.54
N SER A 68 -11.82 -10.98 1.47
CA SER A 68 -11.25 -9.64 1.60
C SER A 68 -12.16 -8.67 2.38
N ALA A 69 -13.48 -8.85 2.33
CA ALA A 69 -14.44 -8.07 3.10
C ALA A 69 -14.43 -8.40 4.61
N SER A 70 -13.83 -9.53 5.02
CA SER A 70 -13.68 -9.90 6.44
C SER A 70 -12.39 -9.36 7.06
N LEU A 71 -11.52 -8.76 6.26
CA LEU A 71 -10.30 -8.10 6.72
C LEU A 71 -10.45 -6.59 6.64
N ARG A 72 -9.80 -5.89 7.56
CA ARG A 72 -9.71 -4.42 7.59
C ARG A 72 -8.28 -3.99 7.79
N GLU A 73 -7.96 -2.84 7.20
CA GLU A 73 -6.73 -2.15 7.46
C GLU A 73 -6.90 -1.05 8.50
N ARG A 74 -5.78 -0.68 9.12
CA ARG A 74 -5.61 0.58 9.81
C ARG A 74 -4.21 1.10 9.60
N ILE A 75 -4.10 2.34 9.10
CA ILE A 75 -2.82 2.98 8.85
C ILE A 75 -2.42 3.80 10.08
N TYR A 76 -1.20 3.58 10.56
CA TYR A 76 -0.55 4.38 11.60
C TYR A 76 0.55 5.19 10.93
N PHE A 77 0.24 6.45 10.65
CA PHE A 77 1.16 7.35 9.98
C PHE A 77 1.29 8.67 10.74
N SER A 78 2.53 9.10 10.99
CA SER A 78 2.84 10.41 11.56
C SER A 78 4.21 10.88 11.09
N GLU A 79 4.29 12.13 10.67
CA GLU A 79 5.55 12.82 10.35
C GLU A 79 6.12 13.60 11.55
N ASP A 80 5.40 13.65 12.69
CA ASP A 80 5.89 14.30 13.91
C ASP A 80 7.19 13.65 14.37
N ALA A 81 8.24 14.46 14.51
CA ALA A 81 9.57 13.97 14.91
C ALA A 81 9.58 13.25 16.27
N ALA A 82 8.69 13.63 17.19
CA ALA A 82 8.56 13.01 18.52
C ALA A 82 7.76 11.68 18.47
N HIS A 83 6.89 11.52 17.47
CA HIS A 83 5.96 10.39 17.35
C HIS A 83 5.88 9.87 15.92
N LYS A 84 7.04 9.68 15.28
CA LYS A 84 7.11 9.20 13.89
C LYS A 84 6.60 7.77 13.80
N MET A 85 5.58 7.55 12.96
CA MET A 85 4.96 6.24 12.76
C MET A 85 4.84 5.95 11.26
N ASN A 86 5.21 4.75 10.86
CA ASN A 86 5.02 4.24 9.50
C ASN A 86 4.62 2.76 9.56
N ALA A 87 3.39 2.50 10.01
CA ALA A 87 2.93 1.14 10.25
C ALA A 87 1.52 0.90 9.70
N THR A 88 1.21 -0.37 9.51
CA THR A 88 -0.14 -0.82 9.16
C THR A 88 -0.57 -1.97 10.07
N LEU A 89 -1.84 -1.99 10.44
CA LEU A 89 -2.49 -3.09 11.13
C LEU A 89 -3.52 -3.72 10.19
N ILE A 90 -3.42 -5.02 9.99
CA ILE A 90 -4.44 -5.82 9.31
C ILE A 90 -5.12 -6.69 10.35
N MET A 91 -6.44 -6.59 10.43
CA MET A 91 -7.27 -7.25 11.42
C MET A 91 -8.55 -7.80 10.80
N THR A 92 -9.19 -8.75 11.49
CA THR A 92 -10.51 -9.25 11.11
C THR A 92 -11.58 -8.22 11.46
N SER A 93 -12.58 -8.05 10.59
CA SER A 93 -13.67 -7.09 10.78
C SER A 93 -14.72 -7.54 11.81
N ALA A 94 -14.85 -8.85 12.02
CA ALA A 94 -15.76 -9.44 13.00
C ALA A 94 -15.07 -10.60 13.74
N GLY A 95 -15.26 -10.64 15.07
CA GLY A 95 -14.71 -11.73 15.91
C GLY A 95 -15.39 -13.09 15.72
N ASP A 96 -16.51 -13.13 15.01
CA ASP A 96 -17.42 -14.28 14.96
C ASP A 96 -17.37 -15.07 13.65
N SER A 97 -16.47 -14.77 12.73
CA SER A 97 -16.33 -15.60 11.54
C SER A 97 -15.67 -16.93 11.94
N GLU A 98 -16.42 -18.00 11.83
CA GLU A 98 -16.10 -19.36 12.31
C GLU A 98 -14.77 -19.95 11.83
N SER A 99 -14.11 -19.32 10.86
CA SER A 99 -12.84 -19.80 10.29
C SER A 99 -11.61 -19.00 10.71
N SER A 100 -11.73 -17.93 11.53
CA SER A 100 -10.65 -16.96 11.72
C SER A 100 -10.03 -16.89 13.11
N LEU A 101 -10.55 -17.61 14.10
CA LEU A 101 -9.97 -17.64 15.45
C LEU A 101 -8.56 -18.25 15.41
N GLY A 102 -7.54 -17.38 15.46
CA GLY A 102 -6.13 -17.77 15.44
C GLY A 102 -5.48 -17.84 14.05
N GLY A 103 -6.26 -17.91 12.95
CA GLY A 103 -5.69 -18.01 11.60
C GLY A 103 -4.85 -16.80 11.22
N LEU A 104 -5.35 -15.59 11.44
CA LEU A 104 -4.60 -14.38 11.14
C LEU A 104 -3.33 -14.23 12.00
N ALA A 105 -3.39 -14.66 13.28
CA ALA A 105 -2.21 -14.68 14.15
C ALA A 105 -1.16 -15.69 13.69
N TYR A 106 -1.56 -16.85 13.18
CA TYR A 106 -0.67 -17.83 12.57
C TYR A 106 0.07 -17.25 11.37
N TYR A 107 -0.64 -16.60 10.46
CA TYR A 107 -0.04 -15.94 9.29
C TYR A 107 0.76 -14.67 9.62
N GLY A 108 0.64 -14.15 10.84
CA GLY A 108 1.49 -13.09 11.38
C GLY A 108 2.85 -13.56 11.90
N GLN A 109 3.06 -14.87 12.02
CA GLN A 109 4.40 -15.41 12.33
C GLN A 109 5.34 -15.13 11.16
N ILE A 110 6.59 -14.78 11.47
CA ILE A 110 7.54 -14.26 10.50
C ILE A 110 7.75 -15.19 9.29
N GLU A 111 7.82 -16.48 9.52
CA GLU A 111 8.00 -17.47 8.46
C GLU A 111 6.80 -17.52 7.52
N GLN A 112 5.58 -17.58 8.06
CA GLN A 112 4.34 -17.61 7.29
C GLN A 112 4.12 -16.31 6.53
N PHE A 113 4.36 -15.18 7.20
CA PHE A 113 4.32 -13.87 6.58
C PHE A 113 5.26 -13.78 5.37
N LEU A 114 6.52 -14.18 5.54
CA LEU A 114 7.52 -14.14 4.47
C LEU A 114 7.16 -15.09 3.31
N ASN A 115 6.58 -16.25 3.60
CA ASN A 115 6.12 -17.19 2.57
C ASN A 115 5.01 -16.58 1.72
N ILE A 116 3.99 -15.96 2.37
CA ILE A 116 2.93 -15.25 1.66
C ILE A 116 3.51 -14.13 0.83
N PHE A 117 4.33 -13.26 1.44
CA PHE A 117 4.94 -12.12 0.80
C PHE A 117 5.73 -12.54 -0.44
N LYS A 118 6.68 -13.46 -0.31
CA LYS A 118 7.52 -13.93 -1.42
C LYS A 118 6.74 -14.58 -2.55
N SER A 119 5.65 -15.30 -2.23
CA SER A 119 4.83 -15.97 -3.24
C SER A 119 3.90 -15.04 -4.01
N THR A 120 3.68 -13.83 -3.51
CA THR A 120 2.64 -12.94 -4.06
C THR A 120 3.17 -11.60 -4.56
N ILE A 121 4.29 -11.08 -4.02
CA ILE A 121 4.76 -9.73 -4.35
C ILE A 121 5.08 -9.56 -5.85
N ASP A 122 5.68 -10.56 -6.46
CA ASP A 122 6.00 -10.52 -7.90
C ASP A 122 4.77 -10.44 -8.80
N LYS A 123 3.62 -10.90 -8.32
CA LYS A 123 2.35 -10.83 -9.08
C LYS A 123 1.88 -9.39 -9.26
N LEU A 124 2.31 -8.45 -8.41
CA LEU A 124 2.00 -7.04 -8.58
C LEU A 124 2.74 -6.37 -9.73
N LYS A 125 3.85 -6.95 -10.21
CA LYS A 125 4.62 -6.38 -11.33
C LYS A 125 3.79 -6.31 -12.60
N ILE A 126 2.81 -7.20 -12.74
CA ILE A 126 1.91 -7.26 -13.90
C ILE A 126 0.46 -7.27 -13.40
N CYS A 127 -0.35 -6.38 -13.91
CA CYS A 127 -1.81 -6.39 -13.69
C CYS A 127 -2.51 -6.87 -14.96
N SER A 128 -3.58 -7.66 -14.83
CA SER A 128 -4.38 -8.11 -15.99
C SER A 128 -5.03 -6.96 -16.77
N ASN A 129 -5.12 -5.77 -16.18
CA ASN A 129 -5.62 -4.56 -16.82
C ASN A 129 -4.51 -3.64 -17.35
N ASP A 130 -3.25 -4.08 -17.39
CA ASP A 130 -2.18 -3.30 -18.01
C ASP A 130 -2.33 -3.31 -19.54
N PRO A 131 -1.97 -2.22 -20.23
CA PRO A 131 -1.32 -1.01 -19.70
C PRO A 131 -2.25 0.00 -19.03
N ILE A 132 -3.57 -0.13 -19.16
CA ILE A 132 -4.55 0.86 -18.67
C ILE A 132 -4.39 1.13 -17.17
N CYS A 133 -4.21 0.07 -16.38
CA CYS A 133 -4.01 0.21 -14.94
C CYS A 133 -2.66 0.87 -14.62
N GLY A 134 -1.57 0.43 -15.27
CA GLY A 134 -0.22 0.94 -15.02
C GLY A 134 -0.05 2.41 -15.42
N GLU A 135 -0.75 2.87 -16.44
CA GLU A 135 -0.71 4.24 -16.96
C GLU A 135 -1.78 5.15 -16.36
N GLN A 136 -2.60 4.65 -15.44
CA GLN A 136 -3.68 5.41 -14.82
C GLN A 136 -3.14 6.65 -14.12
N LYS A 137 -3.83 7.77 -14.34
CA LYS A 137 -3.57 9.04 -13.66
C LYS A 137 -4.75 9.39 -12.76
N PRO A 138 -4.50 10.08 -11.64
CA PRO A 138 -5.58 10.60 -10.80
C PRO A 138 -6.51 11.50 -11.59
N HIS A 139 -7.80 11.28 -11.43
CA HIS A 139 -8.82 12.15 -12.01
C HIS A 139 -9.94 12.40 -10.98
N ASP A 140 -10.61 13.53 -11.13
CA ASP A 140 -11.70 14.00 -10.25
C ASP A 140 -11.27 14.02 -8.77
N LYS A 141 -12.05 13.35 -7.93
CA LYS A 141 -11.80 13.26 -6.47
C LYS A 141 -10.98 12.05 -6.05
N LYS A 142 -10.59 11.16 -6.98
CA LYS A 142 -9.80 9.98 -6.68
C LYS A 142 -8.33 10.20 -7.01
N ILE A 143 -7.49 9.98 -6.02
CA ILE A 143 -6.04 10.11 -6.13
C ILE A 143 -5.45 8.69 -6.15
N ASN A 144 -5.76 7.96 -7.22
CA ASN A 144 -5.19 6.64 -7.49
C ASN A 144 -4.32 6.72 -8.75
N TYR A 145 -3.21 6.00 -8.69
CA TYR A 145 -2.33 5.72 -9.81
C TYR A 145 -2.55 4.28 -10.26
N ALA A 146 -1.52 3.47 -10.37
CA ALA A 146 -1.66 2.07 -10.77
C ALA A 146 -2.44 1.24 -9.73
N ALA A 147 -3.76 1.34 -9.72
CA ALA A 147 -4.64 0.63 -8.80
C ALA A 147 -6.01 0.33 -9.44
N CYS A 148 -6.36 -0.94 -9.54
CA CYS A 148 -7.66 -1.39 -10.00
C CYS A 148 -8.15 -2.62 -9.23
N TYR A 149 -9.35 -3.11 -9.50
CA TYR A 149 -9.91 -4.29 -8.84
C TYR A 149 -9.09 -5.58 -9.07
N SER A 150 -8.32 -5.64 -10.13
CA SER A 150 -7.46 -6.80 -10.40
C SER A 150 -6.14 -6.79 -9.61
N CYS A 151 -5.75 -5.67 -8.98
CA CYS A 151 -4.49 -5.58 -8.26
C CYS A 151 -4.61 -5.08 -6.82
N LEU A 152 -5.19 -3.91 -6.57
CA LEU A 152 -5.15 -3.29 -5.24
C LEU A 152 -6.51 -2.97 -4.63
N LEU A 153 -7.55 -2.64 -5.42
CA LEU A 153 -8.80 -2.20 -4.81
C LEU A 153 -9.45 -3.31 -3.97
N LEU A 154 -10.00 -2.93 -2.83
CA LEU A 154 -10.69 -3.78 -1.87
C LEU A 154 -12.17 -3.42 -1.79
N PRO A 155 -13.02 -4.29 -1.19
CA PRO A 155 -14.36 -3.88 -0.77
C PRO A 155 -14.29 -2.63 0.11
N GLU A 156 -15.22 -1.69 -0.06
CA GLU A 156 -15.22 -0.41 0.67
C GLU A 156 -15.24 -0.58 2.20
N THR A 157 -15.82 -1.68 2.68
CA THR A 157 -15.84 -2.03 4.12
C THR A 157 -14.46 -2.37 4.69
N SER A 158 -13.48 -2.65 3.84
CA SER A 158 -12.11 -3.05 4.24
C SER A 158 -11.15 -1.88 4.27
N CYS A 159 -11.48 -0.75 3.63
CA CYS A 159 -10.62 0.42 3.47
C CYS A 159 -11.18 1.64 4.21
N GLU A 160 -10.36 2.31 5.04
CA GLU A 160 -10.75 3.54 5.75
C GLU A 160 -10.76 4.79 4.82
N PHE A 161 -10.17 4.71 3.63
CA PHE A 161 -9.96 5.84 2.71
C PHE A 161 -10.76 5.71 1.41
N ASN A 162 -11.80 4.87 1.37
CA ASN A 162 -12.66 4.66 0.21
C ASN A 162 -11.87 4.30 -1.07
N ASN A 163 -10.85 3.45 -0.94
CA ASN A 163 -9.96 3.08 -2.05
C ASN A 163 -9.28 4.29 -2.72
N ASN A 164 -8.91 5.31 -1.95
CA ASN A 164 -8.15 6.46 -2.41
C ASN A 164 -6.68 6.32 -2.02
N TYR A 165 -5.78 7.07 -2.67
CA TYR A 165 -4.33 7.08 -2.37
C TYR A 165 -3.68 5.72 -2.53
N LEU A 166 -3.85 5.09 -3.71
CA LEU A 166 -3.31 3.78 -4.03
C LEU A 166 -2.42 3.84 -5.28
N ASP A 167 -1.26 3.16 -5.20
CA ASP A 167 -0.35 2.97 -6.32
C ASP A 167 0.52 1.72 -6.10
N ARG A 168 0.32 0.66 -6.91
CA ARG A 168 1.16 -0.54 -6.84
C ARG A 168 2.63 -0.27 -7.20
N ASN A 169 2.89 0.77 -7.98
CA ASN A 169 4.25 1.12 -8.38
C ASN A 169 5.11 1.55 -7.20
N CYS A 170 4.51 2.06 -6.12
CA CYS A 170 5.23 2.30 -4.86
C CYS A 170 5.87 1.02 -4.30
N LEU A 171 5.25 -0.13 -4.52
CA LEU A 171 5.69 -1.43 -4.02
C LEU A 171 6.72 -2.09 -4.93
N VAL A 172 6.41 -2.19 -6.23
CA VAL A 172 7.17 -3.00 -7.19
C VAL A 172 7.82 -2.20 -8.33
N GLY A 173 7.57 -0.88 -8.40
CA GLY A 173 8.03 -0.04 -9.49
C GLY A 173 7.17 -0.17 -10.75
N ASP A 174 7.39 0.75 -11.67
CA ASP A 174 6.76 0.76 -12.99
C ASP A 174 7.70 0.30 -14.13
N GLY A 175 8.84 -0.26 -13.75
CA GLY A 175 9.90 -0.62 -14.69
C GLY A 175 10.50 0.63 -15.35
N ASP A 176 10.55 0.61 -16.69
CA ASP A 176 10.92 1.78 -17.52
C ASP A 176 9.68 2.61 -17.89
N GLY A 177 8.65 2.57 -17.08
CA GLY A 177 7.34 3.19 -17.32
C GLY A 177 7.34 4.71 -17.30
N ILE A 178 6.16 5.27 -17.59
CA ILE A 178 5.95 6.72 -17.76
C ILE A 178 6.29 7.52 -16.48
N ASN A 179 6.13 6.93 -15.31
CA ASN A 179 6.29 7.61 -14.03
C ASN A 179 7.69 7.43 -13.41
N SER A 180 8.46 6.45 -13.89
CA SER A 180 9.83 6.12 -13.41
C SER A 180 9.92 5.97 -11.89
N VAL A 181 8.90 5.35 -11.27
CA VAL A 181 8.88 5.06 -9.83
C VAL A 181 9.66 3.79 -9.54
N LYS A 182 10.66 3.91 -8.68
CA LYS A 182 11.40 2.75 -8.16
C LYS A 182 10.62 2.11 -7.02
N GLY A 183 10.24 0.85 -7.17
CA GLY A 183 9.50 0.13 -6.15
C GLY A 183 10.29 -0.06 -4.86
N PHE A 184 9.63 0.08 -3.71
CA PHE A 184 10.28 -0.08 -2.40
C PHE A 184 10.92 -1.47 -2.24
N PHE A 185 10.20 -2.52 -2.60
CA PHE A 185 10.70 -3.88 -2.42
C PHE A 185 11.80 -4.22 -3.42
N VAL A 186 11.73 -3.73 -4.65
CA VAL A 186 12.79 -3.91 -5.65
C VAL A 186 14.09 -3.21 -5.21
N MET A 187 14.01 -2.03 -4.61
CA MET A 187 15.19 -1.32 -4.10
C MET A 187 15.83 -1.98 -2.88
N ASN A 188 15.10 -2.79 -2.14
CA ASN A 188 15.52 -3.42 -0.90
C ASN A 188 15.63 -4.95 -1.02
N GLU A 189 15.53 -5.51 -2.22
CA GLU A 189 15.88 -6.92 -2.50
C GLU A 189 17.39 -7.11 -2.25
N LYS A 190 17.72 -7.91 -1.19
CA LYS A 190 19.06 -8.45 -0.93
C LYS A 190 18.95 -9.90 -0.51
#